data_afbda741dabbb296ea36e87e15eefe77
#
_entry.id   afbda741dabbb296ea36e87e15eefe77
#
_cell.length_a   1.000
_cell.length_b   1.000
_cell.length_c   1.000
_cell.angle_alpha   90.00
_cell.angle_beta   90.00
_cell.angle_gamma   90.00
#
_symmetry.space_group_name_H-M   'P 1'
#
loop_
_entity.id
_entity.type
_entity.pdbx_description
1 polymer ?
#
loop_
_entity_poly.entity_id
_entity_poly.type
_entity_poly.pdbx_seq_one_letter_code
_entity_poly.pdbx_strand_id
1 'polypeptide(L)'
;MLERQSLAVPVVSTLMLLWVLYRTIAYFRFHHKYKFPNLVPGVPLFGNMLQIPKDTAERRIYLHNLAKKYGEMFTLKVGSNYWIFMNSQRVANELLDKRGARYISREKLPMPGDVASRGKRLVFMPYGNLWKWQRKVIHEVIGPGNRNVFAPQQDIESRALLYQYLTEPDLWNQANARYASSLVMSLVFGRRTKMGDPNIDRIIETNNEIMKMFEPGSSLIDSFPFLAYIPLPRAIQPWRWWGDGVYKESLKNFSEEFEGLAQRQRQGKDVTCFVSEFQRLGRDKTIDYETMVFLGGTLIEAGSDTTRVALNQLVAGAALFPESVERARKDLDLVCGANAERLPNSSDIAKLPYIKAVGKEVLRWNISFPEIAHSLIEDDSFEGHHLPAGTNVIWNSWGVHMDASEYEQPDRFWPERFMNEDLDKPIKGHLAFGAGRRVCPGWVIASNSLHLLIARLLYCFDFHTVPGHPIPVGKPFEIGTEKPYEVKLTPRSQAHAALVKAECAAAAEIE
;
A
#
# COMPACT_ATOMS: atom_id res chain seq x y z
N MET A 1 -28.52 -56.51 9.94
CA MET A 1 -27.88 -55.14 10.03
C MET A 1 -26.38 -55.16 10.04
N LEU A 2 -25.72 -56.19 10.55
CA LEU A 2 -24.26 -56.31 10.66
C LEU A 2 -23.54 -56.61 9.32
N GLU A 3 -24.16 -57.27 8.35
CA GLU A 3 -23.53 -57.55 7.03
C GLU A 3 -23.41 -56.33 6.11
N ARG A 4 -24.30 -55.32 6.23
CA ARG A 4 -24.17 -54.08 5.43
C ARG A 4 -23.04 -53.17 5.90
N GLN A 5 -22.59 -53.28 7.16
CA GLN A 5 -21.41 -52.52 7.66
C GLN A 5 -20.10 -53.11 7.18
N SER A 6 -20.01 -54.42 6.87
CA SER A 6 -18.79 -55.10 6.41
C SER A 6 -18.38 -54.72 4.99
N LEU A 7 -19.30 -54.35 4.11
CA LEU A 7 -19.01 -53.94 2.73
C LEU A 7 -18.67 -52.42 2.60
N ALA A 8 -19.16 -51.59 3.48
CA ALA A 8 -18.90 -50.16 3.41
C ALA A 8 -17.43 -49.79 3.67
N VAL A 9 -16.78 -50.45 4.61
CA VAL A 9 -15.37 -50.21 4.95
C VAL A 9 -14.43 -50.51 3.76
N PRO A 10 -14.46 -51.69 3.12
CA PRO A 10 -13.59 -51.96 1.96
C PRO A 10 -13.89 -51.07 0.76
N VAL A 11 -15.15 -50.69 0.53
CA VAL A 11 -15.51 -49.73 -0.54
C VAL A 11 -14.90 -48.37 -0.28
N VAL A 12 -15.06 -47.83 0.93
CA VAL A 12 -14.47 -46.52 1.31
C VAL A 12 -12.96 -46.56 1.23
N SER A 13 -12.33 -47.64 1.73
CA SER A 13 -10.88 -47.82 1.67
C SER A 13 -10.36 -47.88 0.23
N THR A 14 -11.05 -48.61 -0.66
CA THR A 14 -10.70 -48.70 -2.08
C THR A 14 -10.84 -47.33 -2.76
N LEU A 15 -11.93 -46.59 -2.52
CA LEU A 15 -12.11 -45.25 -3.06
C LEU A 15 -11.03 -44.28 -2.55
N MET A 16 -10.65 -44.37 -1.29
CA MET A 16 -9.58 -43.59 -0.71
C MET A 16 -8.21 -43.94 -1.36
N LEU A 17 -7.90 -45.22 -1.57
CA LEU A 17 -6.69 -45.63 -2.26
C LEU A 17 -6.63 -45.15 -3.71
N LEU A 18 -7.74 -45.28 -4.46
CA LEU A 18 -7.84 -44.77 -5.82
C LEU A 18 -7.69 -43.26 -5.87
N TRP A 19 -8.27 -42.55 -4.91
CA TRP A 19 -8.11 -41.09 -4.78
C TRP A 19 -6.65 -40.72 -4.50
N VAL A 20 -5.97 -41.38 -3.57
CA VAL A 20 -4.56 -41.16 -3.27
C VAL A 20 -3.69 -41.43 -4.50
N LEU A 21 -3.93 -42.56 -5.20
CA LEU A 21 -3.24 -42.89 -6.43
C LEU A 21 -3.42 -41.82 -7.52
N TYR A 22 -4.68 -41.42 -7.75
CA TYR A 22 -5.00 -40.33 -8.67
C TYR A 22 -4.26 -39.03 -8.30
N ARG A 23 -4.29 -38.63 -7.02
CA ARG A 23 -3.62 -37.44 -6.53
C ARG A 23 -2.10 -37.53 -6.71
N THR A 24 -1.55 -38.69 -6.49
CA THR A 24 -0.11 -38.96 -6.69
C THR A 24 0.30 -38.84 -8.16
N ILE A 25 -0.45 -39.47 -9.06
CA ILE A 25 -0.22 -39.38 -10.51
C ILE A 25 -0.39 -37.90 -10.96
N ALA A 26 -1.43 -37.22 -10.51
CA ALA A 26 -1.68 -35.83 -10.84
C ALA A 26 -0.53 -34.91 -10.35
N TYR A 27 -0.01 -35.17 -9.14
CA TYR A 27 1.17 -34.47 -8.60
C TYR A 27 2.41 -34.64 -9.48
N PHE A 28 2.76 -35.89 -9.85
CA PHE A 28 3.91 -36.12 -10.71
C PHE A 28 3.75 -35.52 -12.11
N ARG A 29 2.54 -35.64 -12.71
CA ARG A 29 2.22 -34.99 -14.00
C ARG A 29 2.37 -33.50 -13.94
N PHE A 30 1.88 -32.87 -12.87
CA PHE A 30 1.99 -31.44 -12.65
C PHE A 30 3.45 -30.98 -12.57
N HIS A 31 4.27 -31.63 -11.72
CA HIS A 31 5.69 -31.28 -11.57
C HIS A 31 6.57 -31.67 -12.75
N HIS A 32 6.13 -32.61 -13.60
CA HIS A 32 6.78 -32.89 -14.88
C HIS A 32 6.49 -31.76 -15.92
N LYS A 33 5.27 -31.26 -15.94
CA LYS A 33 4.86 -30.17 -16.87
C LYS A 33 5.38 -28.81 -16.42
N TYR A 34 5.30 -28.50 -15.13
CA TYR A 34 5.61 -27.20 -14.60
C TYR A 34 6.89 -27.20 -13.76
N LYS A 35 7.74 -26.23 -14.03
CA LYS A 35 9.05 -26.09 -13.38
C LYS A 35 9.14 -24.75 -12.69
N PHE A 36 8.93 -24.75 -11.39
CA PHE A 36 9.00 -23.55 -10.56
C PHE A 36 10.45 -23.13 -10.28
N PRO A 37 10.76 -21.81 -10.14
CA PRO A 37 12.07 -21.35 -9.69
C PRO A 37 12.29 -21.75 -8.23
N ASN A 38 13.46 -22.29 -7.91
CA ASN A 38 14.01 -22.55 -6.58
C ASN A 38 12.96 -22.81 -5.49
N LEU A 39 12.29 -23.96 -5.56
CA LEU A 39 11.26 -24.33 -4.56
C LEU A 39 11.89 -24.52 -3.18
N VAL A 40 11.50 -23.71 -2.22
CA VAL A 40 11.98 -23.79 -0.83
C VAL A 40 11.37 -25.02 -0.16
N PRO A 41 12.17 -25.87 0.50
CA PRO A 41 11.66 -27.05 1.21
C PRO A 41 10.63 -26.68 2.27
N GLY A 42 9.46 -27.31 2.22
CA GLY A 42 8.36 -27.12 3.15
C GLY A 42 7.85 -28.43 3.72
N VAL A 43 6.90 -28.36 4.65
CA VAL A 43 6.27 -29.55 5.25
C VAL A 43 5.17 -30.11 4.34
N PRO A 44 4.90 -31.43 4.36
CA PRO A 44 3.80 -32.00 3.60
C PRO A 44 2.48 -31.27 3.86
N LEU A 45 1.65 -31.14 2.84
CA LEU A 45 0.34 -30.48 2.82
C LEU A 45 0.40 -28.95 2.99
N PHE A 46 1.02 -28.43 4.05
CA PHE A 46 1.07 -27.00 4.39
C PHE A 46 2.15 -26.21 3.64
N GLY A 47 3.17 -26.92 3.09
CA GLY A 47 4.31 -26.26 2.44
C GLY A 47 5.11 -25.42 3.43
N ASN A 48 5.32 -24.15 3.10
CA ASN A 48 6.08 -23.21 3.92
C ASN A 48 5.19 -22.36 4.86
N MET A 49 3.88 -22.58 4.88
CA MET A 49 2.93 -21.75 5.64
C MET A 49 3.31 -21.60 7.12
N LEU A 50 3.85 -22.67 7.75
CA LEU A 50 4.26 -22.66 9.16
C LEU A 50 5.65 -22.07 9.39
N GLN A 51 6.40 -21.79 8.31
CA GLN A 51 7.76 -21.24 8.37
C GLN A 51 7.77 -19.72 8.19
N ILE A 52 6.70 -19.15 7.64
CA ILE A 52 6.57 -17.72 7.39
C ILE A 52 6.25 -17.02 8.71
N PRO A 53 7.09 -16.06 9.17
CA PRO A 53 6.79 -15.29 10.38
C PRO A 53 5.48 -14.51 10.26
N LYS A 54 4.72 -14.44 11.34
CA LYS A 54 3.47 -13.64 11.40
C LYS A 54 3.78 -12.15 11.50
N ASP A 55 4.78 -11.80 12.30
CA ASP A 55 5.24 -10.42 12.41
C ASP A 55 5.75 -9.92 11.06
N THR A 56 5.33 -8.71 10.67
CA THR A 56 5.62 -8.15 9.35
C THR A 56 7.10 -7.83 9.16
N ALA A 57 7.76 -7.32 10.19
CA ALA A 57 9.18 -6.97 10.12
C ALA A 57 10.04 -8.25 10.05
N GLU A 58 9.74 -9.23 10.88
CA GLU A 58 10.42 -10.53 10.86
C GLU A 58 10.21 -11.25 9.53
N ARG A 59 8.99 -11.21 8.97
CA ARG A 59 8.66 -11.80 7.67
C ARG A 59 9.49 -11.20 6.54
N ARG A 60 9.68 -9.88 6.51
CA ARG A 60 10.50 -9.21 5.50
C ARG A 60 11.97 -9.57 5.60
N ILE A 61 12.51 -9.65 6.81
CA ILE A 61 13.88 -10.13 7.06
C ILE A 61 14.00 -11.59 6.61
N TYR A 62 13.02 -12.44 6.93
CA TYR A 62 12.99 -13.83 6.50
C TYR A 62 13.01 -13.95 4.97
N LEU A 63 12.16 -13.21 4.26
CA LEU A 63 12.10 -13.21 2.79
C LEU A 63 13.39 -12.67 2.16
N HIS A 64 14.00 -11.64 2.76
CA HIS A 64 15.30 -11.12 2.31
C HIS A 64 16.42 -12.16 2.47
N ASN A 65 16.43 -12.90 3.58
CA ASN A 65 17.40 -13.99 3.77
C ASN A 65 17.19 -15.15 2.78
N LEU A 66 15.94 -15.45 2.42
CA LEU A 66 15.65 -16.42 1.36
C LEU A 66 16.14 -15.91 0.00
N ALA A 67 15.98 -14.63 -0.31
CA ALA A 67 16.49 -14.01 -1.53
C ALA A 67 18.02 -14.18 -1.64
N LYS A 68 18.75 -13.90 -0.57
CA LYS A 68 20.22 -14.12 -0.52
C LYS A 68 20.60 -15.60 -0.78
N LYS A 69 19.79 -16.52 -0.31
CA LYS A 69 20.07 -17.96 -0.46
C LYS A 69 19.68 -18.53 -1.82
N TYR A 70 18.54 -18.10 -2.36
CA TYR A 70 17.93 -18.71 -3.55
C TYR A 70 18.01 -17.84 -4.80
N GLY A 71 18.46 -16.57 -4.68
CA GLY A 71 18.70 -15.66 -5.79
C GLY A 71 17.47 -14.86 -6.23
N GLU A 72 17.48 -14.41 -7.49
CA GLU A 72 16.50 -13.47 -8.04
C GLU A 72 15.05 -13.96 -8.04
N MET A 73 14.84 -15.28 -8.00
CA MET A 73 13.51 -15.88 -7.86
C MET A 73 13.55 -17.12 -6.98
N PHE A 74 12.58 -17.23 -6.09
CA PHE A 74 12.31 -18.48 -5.35
C PHE A 74 10.81 -18.68 -5.18
N THR A 75 10.41 -19.90 -4.86
CA THR A 75 9.02 -20.30 -4.70
C THR A 75 8.75 -20.79 -3.30
N LEU A 76 7.72 -20.21 -2.64
CA LEU A 76 7.11 -20.78 -1.45
C LEU A 76 5.80 -21.47 -1.82
N LYS A 77 5.53 -22.61 -1.20
CA LYS A 77 4.23 -23.25 -1.24
C LYS A 77 3.47 -22.90 0.03
N VAL A 78 2.34 -22.18 -0.10
CA VAL A 78 1.51 -21.77 1.03
C VAL A 78 0.15 -22.46 0.91
N GLY A 79 -0.01 -23.55 1.66
CA GLY A 79 -1.17 -24.42 1.51
C GLY A 79 -1.22 -25.05 0.12
N SER A 80 -2.26 -24.74 -0.67
CA SER A 80 -2.41 -25.19 -2.05
C SER A 80 -1.80 -24.25 -3.09
N ASN A 81 -1.36 -23.05 -2.70
CA ASN A 81 -0.92 -21.99 -3.60
C ASN A 81 0.60 -21.97 -3.75
N TYR A 82 1.09 -21.66 -4.97
CA TYR A 82 2.49 -21.38 -5.22
C TYR A 82 2.72 -19.90 -5.33
N TRP A 83 3.65 -19.38 -4.50
CA TRP A 83 4.04 -17.97 -4.46
C TRP A 83 5.48 -17.83 -4.93
N ILE A 84 5.69 -17.19 -6.07
CA ILE A 84 7.00 -16.88 -6.61
C ILE A 84 7.39 -15.48 -6.16
N PHE A 85 8.48 -15.39 -5.41
CA PHE A 85 9.06 -14.12 -4.99
C PHE A 85 10.08 -13.64 -6.02
N MET A 86 9.90 -12.43 -6.49
CA MET A 86 10.82 -11.71 -7.37
C MET A 86 11.71 -10.82 -6.52
N ASN A 87 13.03 -11.01 -6.59
CA ASN A 87 14.01 -10.38 -5.70
C ASN A 87 14.94 -9.41 -6.41
N SER A 88 14.68 -9.06 -7.69
CA SER A 88 15.42 -8.03 -8.43
C SER A 88 14.48 -7.15 -9.25
N GLN A 89 14.89 -5.90 -9.51
CA GLN A 89 14.15 -5.01 -10.40
C GLN A 89 14.07 -5.58 -11.82
N ARG A 90 15.12 -6.27 -12.27
CA ARG A 90 15.18 -6.92 -13.57
C ARG A 90 14.02 -7.89 -13.77
N VAL A 91 13.83 -8.81 -12.84
CA VAL A 91 12.76 -9.83 -12.89
C VAL A 91 11.38 -9.16 -12.75
N ALA A 92 11.22 -8.23 -11.81
CA ALA A 92 9.96 -7.51 -11.62
C ALA A 92 9.55 -6.74 -12.89
N ASN A 93 10.47 -6.02 -13.52
CA ASN A 93 10.22 -5.31 -14.79
C ASN A 93 9.88 -6.27 -15.94
N GLU A 94 10.59 -7.40 -16.05
CA GLU A 94 10.30 -8.37 -17.11
C GLU A 94 8.89 -8.97 -16.97
N LEU A 95 8.53 -9.44 -15.78
CA LEU A 95 7.27 -10.14 -15.58
C LEU A 95 6.08 -9.18 -15.47
N LEU A 96 6.23 -8.07 -14.74
CA LEU A 96 5.10 -7.17 -14.45
C LEU A 96 4.93 -6.04 -15.45
N ASP A 97 6.01 -5.49 -16.03
CA ASP A 97 5.92 -4.44 -17.04
C ASP A 97 5.81 -5.04 -18.44
N LYS A 98 6.85 -5.77 -18.91
CA LYS A 98 6.88 -6.26 -20.29
C LYS A 98 5.85 -7.36 -20.56
N ARG A 99 5.68 -8.31 -19.61
CA ARG A 99 4.71 -9.41 -19.70
C ARG A 99 3.44 -9.14 -18.88
N GLY A 100 3.23 -7.92 -18.42
CA GLY A 100 2.20 -7.53 -17.47
C GLY A 100 0.75 -7.86 -17.88
N ALA A 101 0.50 -8.20 -19.15
CA ALA A 101 -0.81 -8.70 -19.58
C ALA A 101 -1.14 -10.06 -18.96
N ARG A 102 -0.14 -10.96 -18.79
CA ARG A 102 -0.30 -12.29 -18.20
C ARG A 102 -0.39 -12.25 -16.68
N TYR A 103 0.31 -11.30 -16.04
CA TYR A 103 0.44 -11.14 -14.59
C TYR A 103 -0.54 -10.11 -14.01
N ILE A 104 -1.63 -9.84 -14.71
CA ILE A 104 -2.54 -8.73 -14.38
C ILE A 104 -3.56 -9.06 -13.30
N SER A 105 -3.84 -10.34 -12.99
CA SER A 105 -4.85 -10.69 -12.01
C SER A 105 -4.34 -10.56 -10.56
N ARG A 106 -5.19 -10.88 -9.60
CA ARG A 106 -4.87 -10.95 -8.19
C ARG A 106 -5.07 -12.38 -7.69
N GLU A 107 -4.33 -12.73 -6.66
CA GLU A 107 -4.55 -13.94 -5.89
C GLU A 107 -6.00 -14.04 -5.45
N LYS A 108 -6.52 -15.27 -5.45
CA LYS A 108 -7.86 -15.52 -4.93
C LYS A 108 -7.81 -15.62 -3.41
N LEU A 109 -8.38 -14.65 -2.75
CA LEU A 109 -8.45 -14.53 -1.30
C LEU A 109 -9.91 -14.55 -0.86
N PRO A 110 -10.50 -15.73 -0.55
CA PRO A 110 -11.90 -15.85 -0.15
C PRO A 110 -12.29 -14.97 1.04
N MET A 111 -11.41 -14.82 2.02
CA MET A 111 -11.70 -14.07 3.23
C MET A 111 -11.75 -12.56 2.99
N PRO A 112 -10.64 -11.86 2.67
CA PRO A 112 -10.66 -10.41 2.46
C PRO A 112 -11.32 -10.02 1.13
N GLY A 113 -11.21 -10.84 0.09
CA GLY A 113 -11.72 -10.55 -1.25
C GLY A 113 -13.21 -10.85 -1.40
N ASP A 114 -13.61 -12.12 -1.18
CA ASP A 114 -14.99 -12.55 -1.51
C ASP A 114 -15.98 -12.22 -0.37
N VAL A 115 -15.58 -12.34 0.91
CA VAL A 115 -16.48 -12.12 2.05
C VAL A 115 -16.41 -10.69 2.56
N ALA A 116 -15.25 -10.23 3.01
CA ALA A 116 -15.11 -8.90 3.63
C ALA A 116 -15.17 -7.74 2.63
N SER A 117 -14.98 -8.01 1.34
CA SER A 117 -15.07 -6.99 0.28
C SER A 117 -16.17 -7.22 -0.73
N ARG A 118 -16.79 -8.42 -0.74
CA ARG A 118 -17.73 -8.87 -1.78
C ARG A 118 -17.27 -8.55 -3.21
N GLY A 119 -15.94 -8.69 -3.45
CA GLY A 119 -15.31 -8.38 -4.73
C GLY A 119 -15.28 -6.90 -5.10
N LYS A 120 -15.57 -5.96 -4.17
CA LYS A 120 -15.72 -4.52 -4.47
C LYS A 120 -14.46 -3.69 -4.17
N ARG A 121 -13.52 -4.16 -3.32
CA ARG A 121 -12.25 -3.46 -3.08
C ARG A 121 -11.27 -3.70 -4.23
N LEU A 122 -10.87 -2.62 -4.90
CA LEU A 122 -10.02 -2.62 -6.10
C LEU A 122 -8.71 -3.40 -5.91
N VAL A 123 -8.13 -3.33 -4.71
CA VAL A 123 -6.82 -3.92 -4.40
C VAL A 123 -6.83 -5.45 -4.50
N PHE A 124 -7.91 -6.12 -4.07
CA PHE A 124 -8.08 -7.58 -4.12
C PHE A 124 -8.78 -8.06 -5.38
N MET A 125 -9.32 -7.14 -6.17
CA MET A 125 -10.19 -7.48 -7.30
C MET A 125 -9.40 -8.23 -8.39
N PRO A 126 -9.85 -9.41 -8.84
CA PRO A 126 -9.26 -10.09 -9.99
C PRO A 126 -9.42 -9.26 -11.27
N TYR A 127 -8.64 -9.59 -12.29
CA TYR A 127 -8.79 -8.95 -13.59
C TYR A 127 -10.16 -9.26 -14.21
N GLY A 128 -10.90 -8.21 -14.54
CA GLY A 128 -12.25 -8.33 -15.07
C GLY A 128 -12.86 -6.96 -15.43
N ASN A 129 -14.13 -6.96 -15.85
CA ASN A 129 -14.78 -5.74 -16.33
C ASN A 129 -14.93 -4.69 -15.23
N LEU A 130 -15.30 -5.10 -14.01
CA LEU A 130 -15.45 -4.19 -12.88
C LEU A 130 -14.12 -3.53 -12.52
N TRP A 131 -13.02 -4.31 -12.48
CA TRP A 131 -11.68 -3.77 -12.25
C TRP A 131 -11.27 -2.75 -13.33
N LYS A 132 -11.49 -3.08 -14.62
CA LYS A 132 -11.20 -2.16 -15.73
C LYS A 132 -11.97 -0.86 -15.60
N TRP A 133 -13.25 -0.96 -15.26
CA TRP A 133 -14.13 0.17 -15.08
C TRP A 133 -13.66 1.06 -13.92
N GLN A 134 -13.41 0.51 -12.72
CA GLN A 134 -12.90 1.28 -11.58
C GLN A 134 -11.57 1.98 -11.89
N ARG A 135 -10.63 1.26 -12.52
CA ARG A 135 -9.34 1.83 -12.93
C ARG A 135 -9.49 2.97 -13.93
N LYS A 136 -10.39 2.83 -14.88
CA LYS A 136 -10.69 3.87 -15.87
C LYS A 136 -11.23 5.12 -15.18
N VAL A 137 -12.20 4.99 -14.31
CA VAL A 137 -12.81 6.10 -13.57
C VAL A 137 -11.79 6.83 -12.71
N ILE A 138 -10.97 6.09 -11.96
CA ILE A 138 -9.91 6.70 -11.15
C ILE A 138 -8.95 7.48 -12.04
N HIS A 139 -8.54 6.92 -13.18
CA HIS A 139 -7.63 7.60 -14.10
C HIS A 139 -8.26 8.86 -14.74
N GLU A 140 -9.56 8.82 -15.05
CA GLU A 140 -10.30 9.98 -15.58
C GLU A 140 -10.35 11.14 -14.57
N VAL A 141 -10.43 10.86 -13.26
CA VAL A 141 -10.57 11.91 -12.24
C VAL A 141 -9.22 12.36 -11.66
N ILE A 142 -8.35 11.42 -11.30
CA ILE A 142 -7.09 11.73 -10.58
C ILE A 142 -5.82 11.36 -11.36
N GLY A 143 -5.94 11.02 -12.62
CA GLY A 143 -4.79 10.66 -13.47
C GLY A 143 -3.92 11.87 -13.85
N PRO A 144 -2.82 11.63 -14.60
CA PRO A 144 -1.82 12.66 -14.94
C PRO A 144 -2.38 13.92 -15.61
N GLY A 145 -3.47 13.79 -16.39
CA GLY A 145 -4.13 14.93 -17.04
C GLY A 145 -4.77 15.91 -16.07
N ASN A 146 -5.15 15.46 -14.88
CA ASN A 146 -5.85 16.24 -13.86
C ASN A 146 -4.99 16.54 -12.62
N ARG A 147 -3.67 16.41 -12.73
CA ARG A 147 -2.72 16.54 -11.61
C ARG A 147 -2.84 17.83 -10.78
N ASN A 148 -3.34 18.92 -11.36
CA ASN A 148 -3.46 20.22 -10.69
C ASN A 148 -4.87 20.49 -10.13
N VAL A 149 -5.86 19.65 -10.41
CA VAL A 149 -7.25 19.85 -9.96
C VAL A 149 -7.33 19.91 -8.44
N PHE A 150 -6.49 19.13 -7.77
CA PHE A 150 -6.46 19.01 -6.31
C PHE A 150 -5.29 19.75 -5.65
N ALA A 151 -4.57 20.61 -6.37
CA ALA A 151 -3.47 21.39 -5.81
C ALA A 151 -3.89 22.30 -4.64
N PRO A 152 -5.08 22.94 -4.64
CA PRO A 152 -5.54 23.72 -3.50
C PRO A 152 -5.67 22.91 -2.21
N GLN A 153 -6.19 21.68 -2.29
CA GLN A 153 -6.31 20.80 -1.13
C GLN A 153 -4.94 20.38 -0.60
N GLN A 154 -4.00 20.08 -1.50
CA GLN A 154 -2.62 19.76 -1.12
C GLN A 154 -1.92 20.95 -0.45
N ASP A 155 -2.15 22.16 -0.94
CA ASP A 155 -1.58 23.37 -0.36
C ASP A 155 -2.11 23.63 1.04
N ILE A 156 -3.43 23.66 1.22
CA ILE A 156 -4.05 23.99 2.52
C ILE A 156 -3.72 22.91 3.58
N GLU A 157 -3.77 21.63 3.23
CA GLU A 157 -3.47 20.55 4.19
C GLU A 157 -2.00 20.55 4.60
N SER A 158 -1.09 20.84 3.68
CA SER A 158 0.34 20.92 4.00
C SER A 158 0.67 22.15 4.87
N ARG A 159 -0.04 23.29 4.70
CA ARG A 159 0.07 24.42 5.61
C ARG A 159 -0.43 24.08 7.01
N ALA A 160 -1.57 23.40 7.11
CA ALA A 160 -2.09 22.93 8.39
C ALA A 160 -1.09 22.00 9.12
N LEU A 161 -0.40 21.11 8.38
CA LEU A 161 0.63 20.25 8.95
C LEU A 161 1.83 21.06 9.49
N LEU A 162 2.31 22.05 8.74
CA LEU A 162 3.38 22.95 9.22
C LEU A 162 3.01 23.66 10.51
N TYR A 163 1.76 24.17 10.60
CA TYR A 163 1.28 24.83 11.81
C TYR A 163 1.22 23.88 13.01
N GLN A 164 0.76 22.64 12.81
CA GLN A 164 0.76 21.61 13.85
C GLN A 164 2.18 21.24 14.30
N TYR A 165 3.13 21.12 13.39
CA TYR A 165 4.54 20.91 13.75
C TYR A 165 5.14 22.04 14.57
N LEU A 166 4.68 23.29 14.33
CA LEU A 166 5.09 24.46 15.10
C LEU A 166 4.49 24.52 16.50
N THR A 167 3.18 24.21 16.61
CA THR A 167 2.41 24.40 17.85
C THR A 167 2.40 23.17 18.75
N GLU A 168 2.48 21.98 18.16
CA GLU A 168 2.38 20.68 18.86
C GLU A 168 3.45 19.71 18.36
N PRO A 169 4.77 20.07 18.46
CA PRO A 169 5.86 19.29 17.87
C PRO A 169 5.95 17.84 18.38
N ASP A 170 5.51 17.57 19.61
CA ASP A 170 5.51 16.22 20.20
C ASP A 170 4.42 15.31 19.59
N LEU A 171 3.42 15.88 18.93
CA LEU A 171 2.34 15.17 18.25
C LEU A 171 2.60 15.01 16.74
N TRP A 172 3.85 15.11 16.30
CA TRP A 172 4.20 15.08 14.87
C TRP A 172 3.66 13.83 14.13
N ASN A 173 3.65 12.65 14.77
CA ASN A 173 3.14 11.42 14.15
C ASN A 173 1.61 11.48 13.98
N GLN A 174 0.88 12.00 14.96
CA GLN A 174 -0.56 12.23 14.87
C GLN A 174 -0.88 13.32 13.84
N ALA A 175 -0.06 14.36 13.75
CA ALA A 175 -0.18 15.39 12.71
C ALA A 175 0.01 14.81 11.31
N ASN A 176 0.97 13.87 11.12
CA ASN A 176 1.13 13.12 9.87
C ASN A 176 -0.10 12.28 9.54
N ALA A 177 -0.67 11.59 10.53
CA ALA A 177 -1.90 10.81 10.35
C ALA A 177 -3.08 11.71 9.97
N ARG A 178 -3.28 12.82 10.69
CA ARG A 178 -4.31 13.82 10.36
C ARG A 178 -4.11 14.36 8.94
N TYR A 179 -2.89 14.76 8.58
CA TYR A 179 -2.60 15.25 7.24
C TYR A 179 -3.02 14.25 6.17
N ALA A 180 -2.57 13.02 6.28
CA ALA A 180 -2.83 11.96 5.30
C ALA A 180 -4.34 11.68 5.16
N SER A 181 -5.04 11.56 6.30
CA SER A 181 -6.48 11.32 6.32
C SER A 181 -7.27 12.53 5.81
N SER A 182 -6.92 13.75 6.24
CA SER A 182 -7.61 14.97 5.82
C SER A 182 -7.42 15.26 4.33
N LEU A 183 -6.20 15.05 3.81
CA LEU A 183 -5.94 15.20 2.39
C LEU A 183 -6.82 14.24 1.57
N VAL A 184 -6.81 12.95 1.88
CA VAL A 184 -7.58 11.98 1.09
C VAL A 184 -9.09 12.20 1.24
N MET A 185 -9.57 12.58 2.42
CA MET A 185 -10.98 12.93 2.64
C MET A 185 -11.39 14.19 1.84
N SER A 186 -10.52 15.20 1.81
CA SER A 186 -10.73 16.39 0.98
C SER A 186 -10.77 16.06 -0.51
N LEU A 187 -9.88 15.17 -0.96
CA LEU A 187 -9.81 14.74 -2.36
C LEU A 187 -11.01 13.88 -2.77
N VAL A 188 -11.47 12.98 -1.88
CA VAL A 188 -12.54 12.02 -2.22
C VAL A 188 -13.92 12.58 -1.96
N PHE A 189 -14.14 13.23 -0.81
CA PHE A 189 -15.45 13.71 -0.37
C PHE A 189 -15.52 15.23 -0.15
N GLY A 190 -14.45 15.99 -0.38
CA GLY A 190 -14.44 17.43 -0.18
C GLY A 190 -14.64 17.84 1.29
N ARG A 191 -14.17 17.04 2.24
CA ARG A 191 -14.25 17.29 3.68
C ARG A 191 -12.87 17.19 4.32
N ARG A 192 -12.49 18.23 5.07
CA ARG A 192 -11.30 18.23 5.90
C ARG A 192 -11.57 17.51 7.22
N THR A 193 -10.52 16.94 7.84
CA THR A 193 -10.66 16.22 9.12
C THR A 193 -9.72 16.77 10.19
N LYS A 194 -10.17 16.71 11.45
CA LYS A 194 -9.40 17.06 12.64
C LYS A 194 -8.64 15.83 13.18
N MET A 195 -7.70 16.04 14.08
CA MET A 195 -7.16 14.94 14.87
C MET A 195 -8.30 14.31 15.71
N GLY A 196 -8.33 12.98 15.76
CA GLY A 196 -9.39 12.25 16.47
C GLY A 196 -10.77 12.37 15.83
N ASP A 197 -10.85 12.52 14.50
CA ASP A 197 -12.12 12.47 13.78
C ASP A 197 -12.73 11.05 13.91
N PRO A 198 -13.91 10.89 14.56
CA PRO A 198 -14.44 9.56 14.87
C PRO A 198 -14.76 8.71 13.64
N ASN A 199 -15.09 9.32 12.50
CA ASN A 199 -15.34 8.58 11.27
C ASN A 199 -14.06 8.01 10.70
N ILE A 200 -12.99 8.81 10.71
CA ILE A 200 -11.67 8.36 10.26
C ILE A 200 -11.17 7.23 11.16
N ASP A 201 -11.28 7.36 12.46
CA ASP A 201 -10.85 6.33 13.41
C ASP A 201 -11.56 5.00 13.12
N ARG A 202 -12.89 5.00 12.90
CA ARG A 202 -13.65 3.79 12.52
C ARG A 202 -13.23 3.23 11.16
N ILE A 203 -12.92 4.07 10.17
CA ILE A 203 -12.43 3.62 8.87
C ILE A 203 -11.06 2.95 9.02
N ILE A 204 -10.16 3.55 9.81
CA ILE A 204 -8.82 2.99 10.07
C ILE A 204 -8.94 1.66 10.83
N GLU A 205 -9.78 1.58 11.86
CA GLU A 205 -10.03 0.33 12.59
C GLU A 205 -10.53 -0.78 11.66
N THR A 206 -11.49 -0.45 10.80
CA THR A 206 -12.02 -1.42 9.82
C THR A 206 -10.96 -1.84 8.81
N ASN A 207 -10.10 -0.90 8.36
CA ASN A 207 -8.97 -1.22 7.49
C ASN A 207 -7.95 -2.14 8.19
N ASN A 208 -7.66 -1.91 9.46
CA ASN A 208 -6.79 -2.77 10.26
C ASN A 208 -7.33 -4.20 10.35
N GLU A 209 -8.65 -4.39 10.47
CA GLU A 209 -9.26 -5.72 10.41
C GLU A 209 -9.06 -6.39 9.04
N ILE A 210 -9.15 -5.66 7.94
CA ILE A 210 -8.83 -6.17 6.59
C ILE A 210 -7.35 -6.58 6.50
N MET A 211 -6.44 -5.76 7.04
CA MET A 211 -5.01 -6.06 7.04
C MET A 211 -4.69 -7.31 7.85
N LYS A 212 -5.34 -7.53 9.01
CA LYS A 212 -5.23 -8.78 9.77
C LYS A 212 -5.70 -10.01 8.98
N MET A 213 -6.76 -9.87 8.16
CA MET A 213 -7.19 -10.96 7.28
C MET A 213 -6.16 -11.29 6.21
N PHE A 214 -5.35 -10.31 5.81
CA PHE A 214 -4.31 -10.46 4.79
C PHE A 214 -3.00 -11.07 5.33
N GLU A 215 -2.85 -11.19 6.64
CA GLU A 215 -1.66 -11.82 7.23
C GLU A 215 -1.57 -13.31 6.87
N PRO A 216 -0.38 -13.81 6.50
CA PRO A 216 -0.19 -15.23 6.21
C PRO A 216 -0.62 -16.14 7.36
N GLY A 217 -1.51 -17.08 7.08
CA GLY A 217 -2.02 -18.00 8.08
C GLY A 217 -3.11 -17.44 9.01
N SER A 218 -3.59 -16.21 8.78
CA SER A 218 -4.77 -15.66 9.48
C SER A 218 -6.03 -16.47 9.17
N SER A 219 -6.12 -17.01 7.95
CA SER A 219 -7.22 -17.84 7.51
C SER A 219 -6.74 -19.06 6.72
N LEU A 220 -7.13 -20.26 7.17
CA LEU A 220 -6.91 -21.50 6.40
C LEU A 220 -7.64 -21.47 5.05
N ILE A 221 -8.74 -20.73 4.96
CA ILE A 221 -9.53 -20.61 3.74
C ILE A 221 -8.75 -19.93 2.62
N ASP A 222 -7.89 -18.95 2.92
CA ASP A 222 -7.06 -18.28 1.92
C ASP A 222 -5.87 -19.15 1.49
N SER A 223 -5.32 -19.96 2.43
CA SER A 223 -4.27 -20.93 2.10
C SER A 223 -4.80 -22.15 1.33
N PHE A 224 -6.07 -22.50 1.52
CA PHE A 224 -6.77 -23.60 0.86
C PHE A 224 -8.12 -23.12 0.30
N PRO A 225 -8.15 -22.32 -0.77
CA PRO A 225 -9.37 -21.66 -1.25
C PRO A 225 -10.54 -22.61 -1.57
N PHE A 226 -10.26 -23.86 -1.89
CA PHE A 226 -11.30 -24.87 -2.14
C PHE A 226 -12.21 -25.13 -0.92
N LEU A 227 -11.71 -24.88 0.30
CA LEU A 227 -12.49 -25.03 1.54
C LEU A 227 -13.67 -24.04 1.60
N ALA A 228 -13.53 -22.87 0.97
CA ALA A 228 -14.60 -21.88 0.90
C ALA A 228 -15.84 -22.35 0.12
N TYR A 229 -15.66 -23.34 -0.76
CA TYR A 229 -16.74 -23.90 -1.61
C TYR A 229 -17.41 -25.14 -1.02
N ILE A 230 -16.93 -25.65 0.12
CA ILE A 230 -17.59 -26.75 0.81
C ILE A 230 -18.94 -26.25 1.33
N PRO A 231 -20.07 -26.90 0.97
CA PRO A 231 -21.42 -26.43 1.33
C PRO A 231 -21.73 -26.75 2.80
N LEU A 232 -21.05 -26.09 3.71
CA LEU A 232 -21.29 -26.20 5.15
C LEU A 232 -22.36 -25.20 5.60
N PRO A 233 -23.16 -25.49 6.63
CA PRO A 233 -24.06 -24.52 7.26
C PRO A 233 -23.28 -23.28 7.72
N ARG A 234 -23.85 -22.09 7.50
CA ARG A 234 -23.18 -20.81 7.85
C ARG A 234 -22.83 -20.72 9.34
N ALA A 235 -23.61 -21.37 10.18
CA ALA A 235 -23.38 -21.44 11.63
C ALA A 235 -22.01 -22.03 12.05
N ILE A 236 -21.42 -22.88 11.21
CA ILE A 236 -20.12 -23.49 11.48
C ILE A 236 -19.00 -22.91 10.58
N GLN A 237 -19.20 -21.71 10.04
CA GLN A 237 -18.21 -20.97 9.24
C GLN A 237 -17.84 -19.64 9.93
N PRO A 238 -17.09 -19.65 11.08
CA PRO A 238 -16.80 -18.44 11.86
C PRO A 238 -16.03 -17.39 11.07
N TRP A 239 -15.22 -17.81 10.10
CA TRP A 239 -14.51 -16.92 9.18
C TRP A 239 -15.47 -16.04 8.36
N ARG A 240 -16.66 -16.57 7.99
CA ARG A 240 -17.67 -15.75 7.29
C ARG A 240 -18.30 -14.71 8.21
N TRP A 241 -18.47 -15.00 9.49
CA TRP A 241 -19.04 -14.03 10.43
C TRP A 241 -18.10 -12.84 10.61
N TRP A 242 -16.79 -13.11 10.75
CA TRP A 242 -15.80 -12.06 10.81
C TRP A 242 -15.80 -11.20 9.54
N GLY A 243 -15.69 -11.81 8.36
CA GLY A 243 -15.69 -11.09 7.09
C GLY A 243 -16.99 -10.32 6.82
N ASP A 244 -18.16 -10.91 7.12
CA ASP A 244 -19.46 -10.22 6.99
C ASP A 244 -19.58 -9.03 7.96
N GLY A 245 -19.01 -9.13 9.17
CA GLY A 245 -18.93 -8.03 10.12
C GLY A 245 -18.13 -6.86 9.57
N VAL A 246 -16.92 -7.13 9.11
CA VAL A 246 -16.04 -6.13 8.47
C VAL A 246 -16.68 -5.51 7.23
N TYR A 247 -17.37 -6.32 6.40
CA TYR A 247 -18.10 -5.79 5.24
C TYR A 247 -19.18 -4.78 5.66
N LYS A 248 -20.00 -5.12 6.67
CA LYS A 248 -21.09 -4.26 7.14
C LYS A 248 -20.57 -2.95 7.73
N GLU A 249 -19.53 -3.01 8.55
CA GLU A 249 -18.91 -1.81 9.12
C GLU A 249 -18.26 -0.94 8.04
N SER A 250 -17.57 -1.53 7.07
CA SER A 250 -17.01 -0.80 5.93
C SER A 250 -18.10 -0.08 5.14
N LEU A 251 -19.18 -0.81 4.79
CA LEU A 251 -20.29 -0.23 4.03
C LEU A 251 -20.93 0.92 4.78
N LYS A 252 -21.17 0.77 6.09
CA LYS A 252 -21.72 1.81 6.95
C LYS A 252 -20.82 3.05 6.97
N ASN A 253 -19.56 2.87 7.36
CA ASN A 253 -18.61 3.98 7.51
C ASN A 253 -18.42 4.77 6.20
N PHE A 254 -18.32 4.05 5.07
CA PHE A 254 -18.18 4.71 3.77
C PHE A 254 -19.48 5.37 3.32
N SER A 255 -20.66 4.77 3.58
CA SER A 255 -21.96 5.37 3.24
C SER A 255 -22.21 6.67 3.99
N GLU A 256 -21.80 6.79 5.27
CA GLU A 256 -21.91 8.01 6.06
C GLU A 256 -21.20 9.20 5.36
N GLU A 257 -20.04 8.98 4.75
CA GLU A 257 -19.32 10.03 4.00
C GLU A 257 -20.02 10.41 2.69
N PHE A 258 -20.60 9.43 1.97
CA PHE A 258 -21.41 9.72 0.78
C PHE A 258 -22.65 10.53 1.12
N GLU A 259 -23.35 10.17 2.20
CA GLU A 259 -24.52 10.90 2.68
C GLU A 259 -24.17 12.33 3.12
N GLY A 260 -23.04 12.48 3.82
CA GLY A 260 -22.52 13.78 4.21
C GLY A 260 -22.22 14.70 3.00
N LEU A 261 -21.61 14.15 1.95
CA LEU A 261 -21.40 14.88 0.70
C LEU A 261 -22.72 15.26 0.04
N ALA A 262 -23.65 14.31 -0.10
CA ALA A 262 -24.96 14.57 -0.68
C ALA A 262 -25.76 15.66 0.10
N GLN A 263 -25.59 15.71 1.42
CA GLN A 263 -26.20 16.76 2.26
C GLN A 263 -25.59 18.14 1.95
N ARG A 264 -24.25 18.25 1.86
CA ARG A 264 -23.57 19.52 1.49
C ARG A 264 -24.00 20.00 0.09
N GLN A 265 -24.09 19.09 -0.88
CA GLN A 265 -24.58 19.42 -2.23
C GLN A 265 -26.02 19.92 -2.22
N ARG A 266 -26.93 19.32 -1.43
CA ARG A 266 -28.32 19.82 -1.26
C ARG A 266 -28.40 21.19 -0.62
N GLN A 267 -27.40 21.55 0.20
CA GLN A 267 -27.27 22.89 0.79
C GLN A 267 -26.68 23.94 -0.18
N GLY A 268 -26.44 23.56 -1.44
CA GLY A 268 -25.87 24.44 -2.46
C GLY A 268 -24.36 24.66 -2.33
N LYS A 269 -23.67 23.88 -1.51
CA LYS A 269 -22.22 23.94 -1.42
C LYS A 269 -21.65 23.18 -2.63
N ASP A 270 -20.99 23.91 -3.52
CA ASP A 270 -20.21 23.30 -4.62
C ASP A 270 -18.89 22.77 -4.05
N VAL A 271 -18.71 21.45 -4.13
CA VAL A 271 -17.56 20.77 -3.57
C VAL A 271 -16.84 20.00 -4.67
N THR A 272 -15.70 20.52 -5.11
CA THR A 272 -14.83 19.79 -6.06
C THR A 272 -14.11 18.65 -5.34
N CYS A 273 -14.53 17.41 -5.63
CA CYS A 273 -13.92 16.20 -5.07
C CYS A 273 -14.08 15.03 -6.06
N PHE A 274 -13.43 13.90 -5.78
CA PHE A 274 -13.50 12.70 -6.63
C PHE A 274 -14.96 12.27 -6.89
N VAL A 275 -15.78 12.21 -5.83
CA VAL A 275 -17.18 11.74 -5.95
C VAL A 275 -18.02 12.73 -6.75
N SER A 276 -17.87 14.04 -6.56
CA SER A 276 -18.61 15.05 -7.34
C SER A 276 -18.21 15.02 -8.83
N GLU A 277 -16.91 14.86 -9.14
CA GLU A 277 -16.44 14.70 -10.51
C GLU A 277 -16.94 13.40 -11.15
N PHE A 278 -16.93 12.32 -10.38
CA PHE A 278 -17.48 11.03 -10.78
C PHE A 278 -18.98 11.13 -11.15
N GLN A 279 -19.78 11.84 -10.32
CA GLN A 279 -21.19 12.14 -10.58
C GLN A 279 -21.36 13.03 -11.82
N ARG A 280 -20.56 14.10 -11.93
CA ARG A 280 -20.58 15.01 -13.09
C ARG A 280 -20.30 14.27 -14.41
N LEU A 281 -19.43 13.26 -14.40
CA LEU A 281 -19.17 12.41 -15.55
C LEU A 281 -20.29 11.38 -15.79
N GLY A 282 -21.35 11.34 -14.99
CA GLY A 282 -22.47 10.41 -15.10
C GLY A 282 -22.10 8.95 -14.85
N ARG A 283 -20.97 8.68 -14.15
CA ARG A 283 -20.48 7.33 -13.88
C ARG A 283 -21.27 6.63 -12.78
N ASP A 284 -21.88 7.40 -11.87
CA ASP A 284 -22.77 6.92 -10.82
C ASP A 284 -23.99 6.16 -11.35
N LYS A 285 -24.45 6.50 -12.56
CA LYS A 285 -25.60 5.86 -13.23
C LYS A 285 -25.27 4.50 -13.85
N THR A 286 -24.00 4.12 -13.90
CA THR A 286 -23.51 2.92 -14.59
C THR A 286 -23.16 1.78 -13.64
N ILE A 287 -23.37 1.96 -12.33
CA ILE A 287 -22.93 1.01 -11.30
C ILE A 287 -23.87 1.03 -10.09
N ASP A 288 -23.89 -0.05 -9.32
CA ASP A 288 -24.66 -0.11 -8.08
C ASP A 288 -24.06 0.77 -6.97
N TYR A 289 -24.93 1.20 -6.06
CA TYR A 289 -24.56 2.10 -4.94
C TYR A 289 -23.44 1.54 -4.07
N GLU A 290 -23.49 0.26 -3.70
CA GLU A 290 -22.45 -0.34 -2.86
C GLU A 290 -21.08 -0.33 -3.55
N THR A 291 -21.02 -0.58 -4.84
CA THR A 291 -19.75 -0.53 -5.61
C THR A 291 -19.19 0.89 -5.66
N MET A 292 -20.05 1.89 -5.80
CA MET A 292 -19.66 3.30 -5.74
C MET A 292 -19.10 3.67 -4.35
N VAL A 293 -19.78 3.26 -3.30
CA VAL A 293 -19.37 3.48 -1.90
C VAL A 293 -18.02 2.82 -1.62
N PHE A 294 -17.82 1.56 -2.03
CA PHE A 294 -16.54 0.88 -1.88
C PHE A 294 -15.42 1.47 -2.74
N LEU A 295 -15.73 2.06 -3.89
CA LEU A 295 -14.71 2.77 -4.68
C LEU A 295 -14.16 3.99 -3.92
N GLY A 296 -15.04 4.84 -3.37
CA GLY A 296 -14.65 5.99 -2.53
C GLY A 296 -13.90 5.54 -1.27
N GLY A 297 -14.46 4.56 -0.55
CA GLY A 297 -13.85 4.00 0.66
C GLY A 297 -12.46 3.42 0.43
N THR A 298 -12.27 2.68 -0.66
CA THR A 298 -10.94 2.13 -1.03
C THR A 298 -9.90 3.23 -1.26
N LEU A 299 -10.30 4.38 -1.81
CA LEU A 299 -9.37 5.50 -1.99
C LEU A 299 -8.95 6.11 -0.65
N ILE A 300 -9.88 6.18 0.34
CA ILE A 300 -9.54 6.64 1.69
C ILE A 300 -8.58 5.67 2.37
N GLU A 301 -8.91 4.38 2.39
CA GLU A 301 -8.06 3.33 2.97
C GLU A 301 -6.65 3.38 2.39
N ALA A 302 -6.52 3.50 1.06
CA ALA A 302 -5.23 3.55 0.40
C ALA A 302 -4.43 4.84 0.68
N GLY A 303 -5.08 5.98 0.77
CA GLY A 303 -4.41 7.29 0.88
C GLY A 303 -4.01 7.68 2.30
N SER A 304 -4.71 7.18 3.32
CA SER A 304 -4.49 7.59 4.70
C SER A 304 -3.18 7.05 5.27
N ASP A 305 -3.02 5.73 5.34
CA ASP A 305 -1.85 5.11 5.99
C ASP A 305 -0.58 5.23 5.17
N THR A 306 -0.67 5.06 3.86
CA THR A 306 0.52 5.04 3.00
C THR A 306 1.26 6.36 3.01
N THR A 307 0.52 7.47 2.99
CA THR A 307 1.08 8.83 3.07
C THR A 307 1.67 9.11 4.44
N ARG A 308 1.01 8.70 5.53
CA ARG A 308 1.54 8.80 6.90
C ARG A 308 2.88 8.09 7.04
N VAL A 309 2.97 6.85 6.55
CA VAL A 309 4.21 6.06 6.60
C VAL A 309 5.33 6.75 5.83
N ALA A 310 5.06 7.30 4.64
CA ALA A 310 6.06 8.04 3.87
C ALA A 310 6.56 9.28 4.63
N LEU A 311 5.68 10.03 5.30
CA LEU A 311 6.08 11.16 6.14
C LEU A 311 6.89 10.73 7.36
N ASN A 312 6.53 9.62 7.99
CA ASN A 312 7.35 9.08 9.08
C ASN A 312 8.75 8.70 8.59
N GLN A 313 8.88 8.11 7.41
CA GLN A 313 10.19 7.81 6.81
C GLN A 313 10.99 9.08 6.51
N LEU A 314 10.34 10.16 6.03
CA LEU A 314 11.01 11.45 5.87
C LEU A 314 11.56 11.98 7.19
N VAL A 315 10.75 11.97 8.25
CA VAL A 315 11.15 12.43 9.59
C VAL A 315 12.33 11.63 10.13
N ALA A 316 12.31 10.31 9.97
CA ALA A 316 13.42 9.44 10.36
C ALA A 316 14.69 9.73 9.54
N GLY A 317 14.56 9.81 8.22
CA GLY A 317 15.67 10.09 7.31
C GLY A 317 16.30 11.45 7.60
N ALA A 318 15.49 12.48 7.81
CA ALA A 318 15.96 13.82 8.14
C ALA A 318 16.69 13.89 9.49
N ALA A 319 16.23 13.15 10.50
CA ALA A 319 16.84 13.12 11.82
C ALA A 319 18.16 12.32 11.86
N LEU A 320 18.25 11.23 11.09
CA LEU A 320 19.42 10.36 11.06
C LEU A 320 20.52 10.84 10.09
N PHE A 321 20.14 11.53 9.01
CA PHE A 321 21.03 11.94 7.92
C PHE A 321 20.90 13.44 7.64
N PRO A 322 21.33 14.31 8.60
CA PRO A 322 21.19 15.76 8.50
C PRO A 322 21.89 16.36 7.28
N GLU A 323 22.92 15.69 6.74
CA GLU A 323 23.60 16.12 5.50
C GLU A 323 22.66 16.19 4.30
N SER A 324 21.65 15.31 4.23
CA SER A 324 20.63 15.35 3.19
C SER A 324 19.70 16.56 3.36
N VAL A 325 19.41 16.96 4.60
CA VAL A 325 18.62 18.16 4.90
C VAL A 325 19.39 19.41 4.50
N GLU A 326 20.67 19.51 4.88
CA GLU A 326 21.55 20.63 4.52
C GLU A 326 21.68 20.79 2.99
N ARG A 327 21.80 19.66 2.27
CA ARG A 327 21.86 19.67 0.80
C ARG A 327 20.55 20.17 0.19
N ALA A 328 19.40 19.71 0.69
CA ALA A 328 18.08 20.18 0.25
C ALA A 328 17.90 21.69 0.49
N ARG A 329 18.36 22.20 1.64
CA ARG A 329 18.24 23.62 2.02
C ARG A 329 19.02 24.56 1.10
N LYS A 330 20.17 24.14 0.56
CA LYS A 330 20.90 24.96 -0.40
C LYS A 330 20.03 25.36 -1.60
N ASP A 331 19.29 24.40 -2.16
CA ASP A 331 18.40 24.66 -3.29
C ASP A 331 17.13 25.43 -2.83
N LEU A 332 16.58 25.11 -1.65
CA LEU A 332 15.41 25.79 -1.08
C LEU A 332 15.70 27.26 -0.76
N ASP A 333 16.86 27.58 -0.19
CA ASP A 333 17.25 28.94 0.14
C ASP A 333 17.44 29.80 -1.12
N LEU A 334 17.97 29.22 -2.21
CA LEU A 334 18.07 29.92 -3.50
C LEU A 334 16.70 30.22 -4.10
N VAL A 335 15.69 29.39 -3.89
CA VAL A 335 14.37 29.52 -4.49
C VAL A 335 13.41 30.34 -3.62
N CYS A 336 13.46 30.16 -2.30
CA CYS A 336 12.51 30.71 -1.34
C CYS A 336 13.09 31.78 -0.44
N GLY A 337 14.42 32.00 -0.48
CA GLY A 337 15.16 32.92 0.39
C GLY A 337 15.66 32.25 1.66
N ALA A 338 16.88 32.61 2.12
CA ALA A 338 17.53 31.98 3.29
C ALA A 338 16.94 32.47 4.62
N ASN A 339 16.25 33.64 4.63
CA ASN A 339 15.69 34.27 5.82
C ASN A 339 14.16 34.11 5.93
N ALA A 340 13.62 33.01 5.41
CA ALA A 340 12.21 32.73 5.45
C ALA A 340 11.32 33.77 4.70
N GLU A 341 11.70 34.14 3.49
CA GLU A 341 10.99 35.17 2.71
C GLU A 341 9.61 34.71 2.24
N ARG A 342 9.47 33.41 1.93
CA ARG A 342 8.18 32.79 1.58
C ARG A 342 8.22 31.26 1.72
N LEU A 343 7.05 30.63 1.81
CA LEU A 343 6.97 29.16 1.75
C LEU A 343 7.20 28.64 0.34
N PRO A 344 7.81 27.43 0.21
CA PRO A 344 7.82 26.68 -1.06
C PRO A 344 6.39 26.38 -1.53
N ASN A 345 6.17 26.43 -2.84
CA ASN A 345 4.90 26.09 -3.48
C ASN A 345 5.09 25.05 -4.60
N SER A 346 3.98 24.55 -5.13
CA SER A 346 4.01 23.48 -6.14
C SER A 346 4.76 23.86 -7.43
N SER A 347 4.80 25.14 -7.81
CA SER A 347 5.53 25.59 -9.00
C SER A 347 7.05 25.63 -8.81
N ASP A 348 7.53 25.67 -7.57
CA ASP A 348 8.96 25.66 -7.24
C ASP A 348 9.58 24.27 -7.42
N ILE A 349 8.78 23.19 -7.36
CA ILE A 349 9.29 21.80 -7.41
C ILE A 349 10.07 21.51 -8.70
N ALA A 350 9.73 22.18 -9.80
CA ALA A 350 10.49 22.07 -11.06
C ALA A 350 11.94 22.58 -10.93
N LYS A 351 12.19 23.51 -10.01
CA LYS A 351 13.50 24.11 -9.71
C LYS A 351 14.25 23.43 -8.56
N LEU A 352 13.63 22.39 -7.96
CA LEU A 352 14.13 21.70 -6.78
C LEU A 352 14.37 20.20 -7.08
N PRO A 353 15.36 19.88 -7.93
CA PRO A 353 15.63 18.49 -8.33
C PRO A 353 15.98 17.61 -7.14
N TYR A 354 16.71 18.12 -6.16
CA TYR A 354 17.07 17.35 -4.98
C TYR A 354 15.87 16.98 -4.10
N ILE A 355 14.84 17.81 -4.04
CA ILE A 355 13.58 17.48 -3.35
C ILE A 355 12.88 16.28 -4.01
N LYS A 356 12.92 16.16 -5.34
CA LYS A 356 12.40 14.99 -6.04
C LYS A 356 13.19 13.72 -5.70
N ALA A 357 14.53 13.85 -5.61
CA ALA A 357 15.42 12.75 -5.22
C ALA A 357 15.13 12.31 -3.76
N VAL A 358 14.95 13.25 -2.83
CA VAL A 358 14.52 12.95 -1.45
C VAL A 358 13.19 12.20 -1.45
N GLY A 359 12.23 12.63 -2.27
CA GLY A 359 10.92 11.95 -2.38
C GLY A 359 11.04 10.49 -2.83
N LYS A 360 11.90 10.21 -3.80
CA LYS A 360 12.18 8.83 -4.24
C LYS A 360 12.88 8.00 -3.14
N GLU A 361 13.84 8.60 -2.44
CA GLU A 361 14.54 7.92 -1.35
C GLU A 361 13.62 7.62 -0.17
N VAL A 362 12.71 8.53 0.19
CA VAL A 362 11.65 8.28 1.17
C VAL A 362 10.82 7.05 0.79
N LEU A 363 10.48 6.90 -0.48
CA LEU A 363 9.68 5.78 -0.97
C LEU A 363 10.48 4.47 -1.07
N ARG A 364 11.79 4.53 -1.26
CA ARG A 364 12.68 3.36 -1.28
C ARG A 364 13.08 2.89 0.11
N TRP A 365 13.57 3.85 0.92
CA TRP A 365 14.18 3.54 2.20
C TRP A 365 13.14 3.10 3.21
N ASN A 366 13.36 1.95 3.83
CA ASN A 366 12.53 1.40 4.90
C ASN A 366 11.04 1.20 4.52
N ILE A 367 10.78 0.79 3.27
CA ILE A 367 9.42 0.62 2.73
C ILE A 367 8.55 -0.31 3.58
N SER A 368 7.32 0.12 3.87
CA SER A 368 6.39 -0.57 4.78
C SER A 368 5.13 -1.09 4.10
N PHE A 369 5.07 -1.11 2.76
CA PHE A 369 3.89 -1.59 2.05
C PHE A 369 3.78 -3.11 2.07
N PRO A 370 2.57 -3.67 2.26
CA PRO A 370 2.35 -5.09 2.07
C PRO A 370 2.54 -5.45 0.59
N GLU A 371 3.26 -6.53 0.36
CA GLU A 371 3.41 -7.10 -0.97
C GLU A 371 2.12 -7.81 -1.36
N ILE A 372 1.39 -7.25 -2.34
CA ILE A 372 0.15 -7.83 -2.83
C ILE A 372 0.42 -8.65 -4.07
N ALA A 373 0.17 -9.94 -3.99
CA ALA A 373 0.43 -10.87 -5.08
C ALA A 373 -0.30 -10.49 -6.37
N HIS A 374 0.40 -10.62 -7.49
CA HIS A 374 -0.19 -10.73 -8.80
C HIS A 374 -0.45 -12.19 -9.11
N SER A 375 -1.44 -12.50 -9.94
CA SER A 375 -1.73 -13.86 -10.38
C SER A 375 -1.72 -13.96 -11.89
N LEU A 376 -1.17 -15.07 -12.39
CA LEU A 376 -1.13 -15.37 -13.82
C LEU A 376 -2.53 -15.74 -14.31
N ILE A 377 -2.93 -15.17 -15.45
CA ILE A 377 -4.20 -15.52 -16.12
C ILE A 377 -4.05 -16.64 -17.14
N GLU A 378 -2.82 -16.95 -17.57
CA GLU A 378 -2.47 -18.02 -18.52
C GLU A 378 -1.08 -18.58 -18.19
N ASP A 379 -0.74 -19.79 -18.70
CA ASP A 379 0.58 -20.38 -18.53
C ASP A 379 1.66 -19.47 -19.15
N ASP A 380 2.81 -19.34 -18.48
CA ASP A 380 3.98 -18.60 -19.00
C ASP A 380 5.28 -19.37 -18.80
N SER A 381 6.27 -19.04 -19.61
CA SER A 381 7.62 -19.57 -19.52
C SER A 381 8.64 -18.45 -19.43
N PHE A 382 9.50 -18.51 -18.41
CA PHE A 382 10.53 -17.50 -18.18
C PHE A 382 11.82 -18.16 -17.66
N GLU A 383 12.93 -17.92 -18.34
CA GLU A 383 14.27 -18.41 -17.97
C GLU A 383 14.34 -19.91 -17.64
N GLY A 384 13.68 -20.75 -18.47
CA GLY A 384 13.63 -22.20 -18.29
C GLY A 384 12.67 -22.70 -17.21
N HIS A 385 11.92 -21.79 -16.58
CA HIS A 385 10.80 -22.11 -15.70
C HIS A 385 9.49 -22.14 -16.49
N HIS A 386 8.56 -23.00 -16.09
CA HIS A 386 7.24 -23.12 -16.69
C HIS A 386 6.19 -22.95 -15.59
N LEU A 387 5.43 -21.86 -15.68
CA LEU A 387 4.52 -21.40 -14.62
C LEU A 387 3.07 -21.61 -15.06
N PRO A 388 2.25 -22.34 -14.31
CA PRO A 388 0.83 -22.50 -14.65
C PRO A 388 0.02 -21.22 -14.39
N ALA A 389 -1.06 -21.07 -15.12
CA ALA A 389 -2.11 -20.11 -14.78
C ALA A 389 -2.55 -20.26 -13.31
N GLY A 390 -2.85 -19.16 -12.63
CA GLY A 390 -3.17 -19.14 -11.21
C GLY A 390 -1.95 -19.11 -10.27
N THR A 391 -0.72 -19.20 -10.79
CA THR A 391 0.49 -18.98 -9.98
C THR A 391 0.52 -17.53 -9.50
N ASN A 392 0.83 -17.33 -8.23
CA ASN A 392 1.01 -16.01 -7.65
C ASN A 392 2.46 -15.56 -7.78
N VAL A 393 2.68 -14.32 -8.18
CA VAL A 393 3.99 -13.67 -8.19
C VAL A 393 3.96 -12.45 -7.29
N ILE A 394 4.96 -12.33 -6.45
CA ILE A 394 5.08 -11.30 -5.43
C ILE A 394 6.46 -10.70 -5.58
N TRP A 395 6.58 -9.40 -5.65
CA TRP A 395 7.91 -8.83 -5.50
C TRP A 395 8.25 -8.68 -4.02
N ASN A 396 9.46 -9.05 -3.69
CA ASN A 396 10.02 -8.86 -2.37
C ASN A 396 10.58 -7.44 -2.27
N SER A 397 9.69 -6.45 -2.09
CA SER A 397 10.04 -5.03 -2.15
C SER A 397 11.13 -4.66 -1.15
N TRP A 398 11.02 -5.14 0.08
CA TRP A 398 12.06 -4.96 1.09
C TRP A 398 13.37 -5.62 0.67
N GLY A 399 13.31 -6.87 0.19
CA GLY A 399 14.49 -7.60 -0.27
C GLY A 399 15.23 -6.88 -1.38
N VAL A 400 14.49 -6.37 -2.38
CA VAL A 400 15.06 -5.60 -3.51
C VAL A 400 15.64 -4.27 -3.03
N HIS A 401 14.91 -3.52 -2.20
CA HIS A 401 15.34 -2.21 -1.75
C HIS A 401 16.53 -2.25 -0.78
N MET A 402 16.76 -3.38 -0.10
CA MET A 402 17.90 -3.62 0.80
C MET A 402 19.01 -4.46 0.14
N ASP A 403 18.94 -4.72 -1.15
CA ASP A 403 19.99 -5.41 -1.89
C ASP A 403 21.08 -4.44 -2.32
N ALA A 404 22.31 -4.68 -1.85
CA ALA A 404 23.47 -3.85 -2.19
C ALA A 404 23.88 -3.93 -3.68
N SER A 405 23.44 -4.97 -4.40
CA SER A 405 23.63 -5.06 -5.86
C SER A 405 22.69 -4.16 -6.65
N GLU A 406 21.52 -3.84 -6.09
CA GLU A 406 20.54 -2.94 -6.69
C GLU A 406 20.72 -1.48 -6.19
N TYR A 407 21.07 -1.32 -4.91
CA TYR A 407 21.26 -0.01 -4.27
C TYR A 407 22.52 0.00 -3.40
N GLU A 408 23.52 0.77 -3.78
CA GLU A 408 24.73 0.98 -2.97
C GLU A 408 24.36 1.52 -1.58
N GLN A 409 24.93 0.96 -0.50
CA GLN A 409 24.61 1.32 0.90
C GLN A 409 23.08 1.40 1.12
N PRO A 410 22.35 0.30 1.01
CA PRO A 410 20.89 0.34 0.94
C PRO A 410 20.21 0.77 2.25
N ASP A 411 20.88 0.63 3.39
CA ASP A 411 20.46 1.06 4.72
C ASP A 411 20.63 2.56 4.96
N ARG A 412 21.47 3.24 4.15
CA ARG A 412 21.66 4.68 4.21
C ARG A 412 20.56 5.42 3.46
N PHE A 413 19.99 6.46 4.07
CA PHE A 413 19.12 7.42 3.40
C PHE A 413 19.99 8.34 2.53
N TRP A 414 20.03 8.09 1.23
CA TRP A 414 20.95 8.73 0.29
C TRP A 414 20.24 9.16 -1.00
N PRO A 415 19.64 10.36 -1.02
CA PRO A 415 18.88 10.87 -2.16
C PRO A 415 19.68 10.99 -3.47
N GLU A 416 20.99 11.19 -3.38
CA GLU A 416 21.87 11.37 -4.54
C GLU A 416 21.84 10.20 -5.52
N ARG A 417 21.48 8.99 -5.05
CA ARG A 417 21.31 7.82 -5.93
C ARG A 417 20.24 8.03 -7.00
N PHE A 418 19.30 8.94 -6.77
CA PHE A 418 18.21 9.27 -7.68
C PHE A 418 18.45 10.54 -8.50
N MET A 419 19.61 11.16 -8.39
CA MET A 419 20.04 12.29 -9.25
C MET A 419 20.55 11.76 -10.59
N ASN A 420 19.68 11.09 -11.34
CA ASN A 420 19.95 10.43 -12.61
C ASN A 420 18.81 10.69 -13.63
N GLU A 421 18.84 10.02 -14.79
CA GLU A 421 17.87 10.18 -15.89
C GLU A 421 16.44 9.78 -15.55
N ASP A 422 16.22 9.08 -14.44
CA ASP A 422 14.90 8.70 -13.96
C ASP A 422 14.34 9.66 -12.90
N LEU A 423 15.04 10.75 -12.58
CA LEU A 423 14.61 11.70 -11.56
C LEU A 423 13.19 12.23 -11.78
N ASP A 424 12.83 12.57 -13.01
CA ASP A 424 11.53 13.11 -13.38
C ASP A 424 10.46 12.03 -13.67
N LYS A 425 10.79 10.77 -13.41
CA LYS A 425 9.87 9.63 -13.56
C LYS A 425 9.50 9.08 -12.17
N PRO A 426 8.43 9.55 -11.50
CA PRO A 426 8.14 9.25 -10.10
C PRO A 426 7.99 7.77 -9.75
N ILE A 427 7.61 6.93 -10.72
CA ILE A 427 7.41 5.49 -10.54
C ILE A 427 8.62 4.63 -10.93
N LYS A 428 9.77 5.25 -11.29
CA LYS A 428 10.99 4.54 -11.68
C LYS A 428 12.06 4.62 -10.61
N GLY A 429 12.94 3.61 -10.56
CA GLY A 429 14.04 3.53 -9.59
C GLY A 429 13.65 3.02 -8.20
N HIS A 430 12.40 2.71 -7.96
CA HIS A 430 11.88 2.03 -6.76
C HIS A 430 10.56 1.32 -7.05
N LEU A 431 10.13 0.45 -6.13
CA LEU A 431 8.93 -0.37 -6.30
C LEU A 431 7.73 0.05 -5.43
N ALA A 432 7.80 1.21 -4.78
CA ALA A 432 6.79 1.63 -3.81
C ALA A 432 5.38 1.80 -4.42
N PHE A 433 5.28 2.23 -5.67
CA PHE A 433 3.99 2.38 -6.36
C PHE A 433 3.53 1.13 -7.10
N GLY A 434 4.26 0.07 -6.97
CA GLY A 434 3.96 -1.08 -7.75
C GLY A 434 4.46 -1.00 -9.21
N ALA A 435 4.21 -2.04 -10.05
CA ALA A 435 4.63 -2.08 -11.44
C ALA A 435 3.52 -2.58 -12.37
N GLY A 436 3.77 -2.44 -13.66
CA GLY A 436 2.91 -2.97 -14.71
C GLY A 436 1.51 -2.37 -14.70
N ARG A 437 0.56 -3.18 -15.14
CA ARG A 437 -0.83 -2.76 -15.29
C ARG A 437 -1.56 -2.52 -13.96
N ARG A 438 -0.95 -2.89 -12.83
CA ARG A 438 -1.48 -2.72 -11.47
C ARG A 438 -0.76 -1.61 -10.69
N VAL A 439 0.06 -0.81 -11.35
CA VAL A 439 0.71 0.37 -10.73
C VAL A 439 -0.31 1.21 -9.96
N CYS A 440 0.09 1.78 -8.84
CA CYS A 440 -0.77 2.59 -7.97
C CYS A 440 -1.47 3.70 -8.80
N PRO A 441 -2.80 3.80 -8.76
CA PRO A 441 -3.50 4.84 -9.52
C PRO A 441 -3.31 6.24 -8.95
N GLY A 442 -2.98 6.35 -7.65
CA GLY A 442 -2.79 7.61 -6.93
C GLY A 442 -1.38 8.18 -6.98
N TRP A 443 -0.45 7.57 -7.73
CA TRP A 443 0.97 7.98 -7.73
C TRP A 443 1.19 9.46 -8.07
N VAL A 444 0.35 10.04 -8.92
CA VAL A 444 0.46 11.47 -9.32
C VAL A 444 0.22 12.37 -8.12
N ILE A 445 -0.91 12.15 -7.43
CA ILE A 445 -1.29 12.94 -6.24
C ILE A 445 -0.29 12.71 -5.12
N ALA A 446 0.09 11.45 -4.87
CA ALA A 446 1.04 11.09 -3.82
C ALA A 446 2.41 11.76 -4.05
N SER A 447 2.94 11.73 -5.29
CA SER A 447 4.23 12.36 -5.61
C SER A 447 4.17 13.87 -5.46
N ASN A 448 3.10 14.53 -5.97
CA ASN A 448 2.95 15.98 -5.85
C ASN A 448 2.86 16.40 -4.38
N SER A 449 2.04 15.71 -3.58
CA SER A 449 1.91 15.96 -2.14
C SER A 449 3.24 15.78 -1.41
N LEU A 450 3.93 14.67 -1.69
CA LEU A 450 5.18 14.33 -1.03
C LEU A 450 6.27 15.37 -1.34
N HIS A 451 6.44 15.76 -2.60
CA HIS A 451 7.43 16.77 -2.98
C HIS A 451 7.16 18.12 -2.31
N LEU A 452 5.90 18.59 -2.31
CA LEU A 452 5.52 19.84 -1.64
C LEU A 452 5.80 19.79 -0.13
N LEU A 453 5.44 18.69 0.51
CA LEU A 453 5.67 18.50 1.94
C LEU A 453 7.15 18.44 2.29
N ILE A 454 7.94 17.66 1.54
CA ILE A 454 9.39 17.58 1.74
C ILE A 454 10.00 18.98 1.65
N ALA A 455 9.66 19.75 0.59
CA ALA A 455 10.17 21.10 0.43
C ALA A 455 9.83 21.98 1.64
N ARG A 456 8.58 21.98 2.10
CA ARG A 456 8.10 22.81 3.22
C ARG A 456 8.69 22.36 4.55
N LEU A 457 8.70 21.07 4.84
CA LEU A 457 9.19 20.53 6.11
C LEU A 457 10.70 20.76 6.26
N LEU A 458 11.49 20.44 5.23
CA LEU A 458 12.94 20.64 5.28
C LEU A 458 13.34 22.11 5.27
N TYR A 459 12.52 23.00 4.68
CA TYR A 459 12.75 24.44 4.72
C TYR A 459 12.49 25.03 6.10
N CYS A 460 11.44 24.59 6.78
CA CYS A 460 10.95 25.24 8.00
C CYS A 460 11.45 24.61 9.31
N PHE A 461 11.83 23.32 9.34
CA PHE A 461 12.09 22.59 10.59
C PHE A 461 13.41 21.84 10.60
N ASP A 462 13.99 21.73 11.80
CA ASP A 462 15.08 20.82 12.14
C ASP A 462 14.53 19.56 12.80
N PHE A 463 15.22 18.45 12.53
CA PHE A 463 14.88 17.12 12.99
C PHE A 463 16.04 16.55 13.79
N HIS A 464 15.80 16.17 15.04
CA HIS A 464 16.86 15.69 15.92
C HIS A 464 16.49 14.33 16.51
N THR A 465 17.47 13.44 16.56
CA THR A 465 17.34 12.18 17.31
C THR A 465 17.24 12.46 18.81
N VAL A 466 16.51 11.60 19.53
CA VAL A 466 16.37 11.71 21.00
C VAL A 466 17.31 10.71 21.66
N PRO A 467 18.22 11.15 22.55
CA PRO A 467 19.12 10.28 23.27
C PRO A 467 18.36 9.17 24.02
N GLY A 468 18.82 7.92 23.91
CA GLY A 468 18.15 6.77 24.53
C GLY A 468 16.96 6.20 23.76
N HIS A 469 16.53 6.85 22.65
CA HIS A 469 15.43 6.40 21.80
C HIS A 469 15.90 6.24 20.34
N PRO A 470 16.64 5.16 20.02
CA PRO A 470 17.19 4.98 18.69
C PRO A 470 16.08 4.77 17.66
N ILE A 471 16.22 5.42 16.51
CA ILE A 471 15.38 5.15 15.35
C ILE A 471 15.83 3.82 14.72
N PRO A 472 14.95 2.83 14.54
CA PRO A 472 15.33 1.53 13.99
C PRO A 472 15.71 1.64 12.52
N VAL A 473 16.99 1.48 12.19
CA VAL A 473 17.49 1.37 10.81
C VAL A 473 17.56 -0.10 10.42
N GLY A 474 17.24 -0.42 9.16
CA GLY A 474 17.30 -1.80 8.66
C GLY A 474 16.13 -2.68 9.13
N LYS A 475 15.11 -2.10 9.74
CA LYS A 475 13.82 -2.75 10.00
C LYS A 475 12.70 -1.92 9.39
N PRO A 476 11.73 -2.54 8.70
CA PRO A 476 10.60 -1.81 8.14
C PRO A 476 9.76 -1.18 9.28
N PHE A 477 9.26 0.04 9.06
CA PHE A 477 8.22 0.60 9.92
C PHE A 477 6.89 -0.08 9.63
N GLU A 478 6.16 -0.43 10.67
CA GLU A 478 4.88 -1.08 10.51
C GLU A 478 3.78 -0.07 10.17
N ILE A 479 2.86 -0.49 9.30
CA ILE A 479 1.61 0.22 9.07
C ILE A 479 0.77 0.10 10.34
N GLY A 480 0.16 1.21 10.78
CA GLY A 480 -0.72 1.20 11.97
C GLY A 480 -0.02 1.39 13.31
N THR A 481 1.30 1.53 13.38
CA THR A 481 1.98 1.88 14.63
C THR A 481 1.71 3.33 15.02
N GLU A 482 1.32 3.57 16.28
CA GLU A 482 0.98 4.91 16.75
C GLU A 482 2.20 5.84 16.75
N LYS A 483 3.32 5.43 17.28
CA LYS A 483 4.57 6.21 17.32
C LYS A 483 5.77 5.29 17.14
N PRO A 484 6.32 5.17 15.93
CA PRO A 484 7.34 4.16 15.64
C PRO A 484 8.69 4.47 16.28
N TYR A 485 8.99 5.74 16.60
CA TYR A 485 10.25 6.24 17.22
C TYR A 485 10.07 7.67 17.72
N GLU A 486 11.03 8.14 18.52
CA GLU A 486 11.06 9.50 19.03
C GLU A 486 11.96 10.41 18.17
N VAL A 487 11.43 11.59 17.84
CA VAL A 487 12.18 12.67 17.18
C VAL A 487 11.80 14.00 17.83
N LYS A 488 12.79 14.84 18.09
CA LYS A 488 12.56 16.22 18.51
C LYS A 488 12.54 17.13 17.29
N LEU A 489 11.45 17.86 17.13
CA LEU A 489 11.25 18.85 16.08
C LEU A 489 11.46 20.26 16.65
N THR A 490 12.16 21.11 15.90
CA THR A 490 12.29 22.53 16.21
C THR A 490 12.16 23.36 14.94
N PRO A 491 11.65 24.60 15.00
CA PRO A 491 11.76 25.49 13.86
C PRO A 491 13.23 25.72 13.49
N ARG A 492 13.54 25.80 12.21
CA ARG A 492 14.87 26.10 11.69
C ARG A 492 15.44 27.40 12.20
N SER A 493 14.59 28.44 12.35
CA SER A 493 14.93 29.72 12.97
C SER A 493 13.65 30.42 13.44
N GLN A 494 13.79 31.52 14.20
CA GLN A 494 12.65 32.36 14.58
C GLN A 494 11.93 32.97 13.37
N ALA A 495 12.66 33.32 12.30
CA ALA A 495 12.05 33.82 11.07
C ALA A 495 11.16 32.75 10.40
N HIS A 496 11.63 31.49 10.34
CA HIS A 496 10.82 30.39 9.81
C HIS A 496 9.61 30.09 10.69
N ALA A 497 9.72 30.18 12.02
CA ALA A 497 8.59 30.05 12.93
C ALA A 497 7.54 31.17 12.70
N ALA A 498 8.00 32.39 12.53
CA ALA A 498 7.11 33.53 12.24
C ALA A 498 6.42 33.38 10.88
N LEU A 499 7.13 32.94 9.84
CA LEU A 499 6.56 32.65 8.52
C LEU A 499 5.48 31.58 8.60
N VAL A 500 5.74 30.44 9.26
CA VAL A 500 4.76 29.37 9.45
C VAL A 500 3.54 29.89 10.19
N LYS A 501 3.73 30.65 11.26
CA LYS A 501 2.62 31.25 12.01
C LYS A 501 1.77 32.18 11.15
N ALA A 502 2.41 33.04 10.36
CA ALA A 502 1.71 34.03 9.52
C ALA A 502 0.94 33.37 8.35
N GLU A 503 1.58 32.41 7.67
CA GLU A 503 1.00 31.84 6.44
C GLU A 503 0.15 30.58 6.66
N CYS A 504 0.29 29.91 7.82
CA CYS A 504 -0.31 28.60 8.03
C CYS A 504 -1.41 28.57 9.09
N ALA A 505 -1.53 29.57 9.98
CA ALA A 505 -2.52 29.55 11.07
C ALA A 505 -3.95 29.38 10.58
N ALA A 506 -4.35 30.13 9.57
CA ALA A 506 -5.69 30.04 8.99
C ALA A 506 -5.99 28.65 8.37
N ALA A 507 -4.98 27.96 7.84
CA ALA A 507 -5.14 26.64 7.28
C ALA A 507 -5.38 25.55 8.35
N ALA A 508 -4.99 25.81 9.59
CA ALA A 508 -5.21 24.88 10.71
C ALA A 508 -6.65 24.96 11.27
N GLU A 509 -7.37 26.06 11.00
CA GLU A 509 -8.78 26.19 11.33
C GLU A 509 -9.59 25.30 10.39
N ILE A 510 -10.14 24.21 10.95
CA ILE A 510 -10.97 23.25 10.22
C ILE A 510 -12.39 23.40 10.72
N GLU A 511 -13.26 23.89 9.85
CA GLU A 511 -14.69 23.99 10.11
C GLU A 511 -15.41 22.63 10.06
#